data_776407635605a9b67f362b752ef6253f
#
_entry.id   776407635605a9b67f362b752ef6253f
#
_cell.length_a   1.000
_cell.length_b   1.000
_cell.length_c   1.000
_cell.angle_alpha   90.00
_cell.angle_beta   90.00
_cell.angle_gamma   90.00
#
_symmetry.space_group_name_H-M   'P 1'
#
loop_
_entity.id
_entity.type
_entity.pdbx_description
1 polymer ?
#
loop_
_entity_poly.entity_id
_entity_poly.type
_entity_poly.pdbx_seq_one_letter_code
_entity_poly.pdbx_strand_id
1 'polypeptide(L)'
;MANLNDLVQRVREHPGLIAKGDLEHVAATVGGDGDDAALITMVDGYQGVLAAEAIRPELVASDPRVAGIAGVVTVLNDIAATGGRPVALLDTVVGPAPIVRGVLDGLKFAADLYRVPVVGGHTTVRDGEPGLSTFAVGQSDRPLRAANARPGDAVCLAVSLEGEMVQGPDGALFFSHLRSARRARAADDLALLADVAEAGEAWAARDVSMPGIVGSLLQFLESAGGLGCALDVEAIPTPPGISLEDWIACFPSYAFLLCGDPARLSARFIAAGLTCRQVGVLDDSGVLRLRDATDEVAVWDLTTTPLAALRPER
;
A
#
# COMPACT_ATOMS: atom_id res chain seq x y z
N MET A 1 -23.71 -13.55 -4.49
CA MET A 1 -22.65 -13.15 -3.53
C MET A 1 -21.49 -14.09 -3.74
N ALA A 2 -20.27 -13.59 -3.68
CA ALA A 2 -19.08 -14.41 -3.78
C ALA A 2 -19.07 -15.43 -2.63
N ASN A 3 -18.67 -16.68 -2.92
CA ASN A 3 -18.49 -17.70 -1.90
C ASN A 3 -17.20 -17.39 -1.12
N LEU A 4 -17.25 -17.34 0.23
CA LEU A 4 -16.07 -17.06 1.05
C LEU A 4 -14.89 -18.00 0.78
N ASN A 5 -15.15 -19.28 0.51
CA ASN A 5 -14.08 -20.22 0.19
C ASN A 5 -13.37 -19.89 -1.13
N ASP A 6 -14.12 -19.42 -2.14
CA ASP A 6 -13.55 -19.02 -3.43
C ASP A 6 -12.70 -17.75 -3.25
N LEU A 7 -13.16 -16.79 -2.44
CA LEU A 7 -12.37 -15.60 -2.08
C LEU A 7 -11.08 -15.98 -1.34
N VAL A 8 -11.16 -16.87 -0.36
CA VAL A 8 -10.00 -17.35 0.40
C VAL A 8 -8.99 -18.05 -0.51
N GLN A 9 -9.46 -18.91 -1.42
CA GLN A 9 -8.57 -19.59 -2.38
C GLN A 9 -7.88 -18.58 -3.29
N ARG A 10 -8.63 -17.60 -3.84
CA ARG A 10 -8.07 -16.54 -4.69
C ARG A 10 -6.98 -15.73 -3.97
N VAL A 11 -7.17 -15.42 -2.70
CA VAL A 11 -6.16 -14.72 -1.89
C VAL A 11 -4.92 -15.57 -1.68
N ARG A 12 -5.07 -16.83 -1.31
CA ARG A 12 -3.95 -17.76 -1.06
C ARG A 12 -3.11 -18.04 -2.31
N GLU A 13 -3.75 -18.06 -3.48
CA GLU A 13 -3.11 -18.30 -4.77
C GLU A 13 -2.61 -17.02 -5.43
N HIS A 14 -2.81 -15.86 -4.79
CA HIS A 14 -2.44 -14.57 -5.38
C HIS A 14 -0.91 -14.46 -5.52
N PRO A 15 -0.36 -14.23 -6.74
CA PRO A 15 1.08 -14.19 -6.97
C PRO A 15 1.82 -13.17 -6.10
N GLY A 16 1.19 -12.00 -5.87
CA GLY A 16 1.73 -10.96 -5.00
C GLY A 16 1.82 -11.37 -3.54
N LEU A 17 0.95 -12.29 -3.05
CA LEU A 17 1.04 -12.84 -1.72
C LEU A 17 2.13 -13.92 -1.62
N ILE A 18 2.17 -14.83 -2.61
CA ILE A 18 3.16 -15.92 -2.67
C ILE A 18 4.59 -15.35 -2.68
N ALA A 19 4.82 -14.29 -3.46
CA ALA A 19 6.12 -13.62 -3.53
C ALA A 19 6.59 -13.01 -2.20
N LYS A 20 5.69 -12.80 -1.22
CA LYS A 20 6.08 -12.30 0.10
C LYS A 20 6.85 -13.33 0.93
N GLY A 21 6.68 -14.63 0.65
CA GLY A 21 7.48 -15.70 1.27
C GLY A 21 8.99 -15.57 1.01
N ASP A 22 9.38 -14.99 -0.12
CA ASP A 22 10.79 -14.76 -0.47
C ASP A 22 11.47 -13.72 0.42
N LEU A 23 10.68 -12.89 1.14
CA LEU A 23 11.18 -11.87 2.05
C LEU A 23 11.76 -12.43 3.36
N GLU A 24 11.51 -13.71 3.69
CA GLU A 24 12.11 -14.34 4.88
C GLU A 24 13.64 -14.24 4.87
N HIS A 25 14.27 -14.43 3.70
CA HIS A 25 15.72 -14.27 3.56
C HIS A 25 16.17 -12.82 3.78
N VAL A 26 15.38 -11.84 3.34
CA VAL A 26 15.67 -10.41 3.56
C VAL A 26 15.61 -10.11 5.05
N ALA A 27 14.55 -10.53 5.74
CA ALA A 27 14.38 -10.36 7.18
C ALA A 27 15.56 -10.96 7.97
N ALA A 28 16.00 -12.18 7.58
CA ALA A 28 17.10 -12.87 8.23
C ALA A 28 18.50 -12.21 7.98
N THR A 29 18.64 -11.49 6.87
CA THR A 29 19.95 -10.97 6.43
C THR A 29 20.16 -9.51 6.81
N VAL A 30 19.16 -8.66 6.56
CA VAL A 30 19.28 -7.20 6.77
C VAL A 30 18.34 -6.66 7.85
N GLY A 31 17.43 -7.50 8.35
CA GLY A 31 16.44 -7.09 9.32
C GLY A 31 15.29 -6.29 8.69
N GLY A 32 14.47 -5.69 9.55
CA GLY A 32 13.34 -4.84 9.19
C GLY A 32 12.11 -5.17 10.04
N ASP A 33 11.28 -4.17 10.30
CA ASP A 33 10.05 -4.31 11.11
C ASP A 33 8.81 -4.63 10.28
N GLY A 34 8.96 -4.68 8.95
CA GLY A 34 7.89 -5.03 8.02
C GLY A 34 6.87 -3.92 7.77
N ASP A 35 7.11 -2.71 8.27
CA ASP A 35 6.32 -1.52 7.91
C ASP A 35 6.61 -1.07 6.46
N ASP A 36 5.74 -0.21 5.91
CA ASP A 36 5.83 0.25 4.52
C ASP A 36 7.03 1.17 4.30
N ALA A 37 7.44 1.94 5.32
CA ALA A 37 8.61 2.79 5.26
C ALA A 37 9.46 2.68 6.54
N ALA A 38 10.76 2.93 6.38
CA ALA A 38 11.71 3.00 7.49
C ALA A 38 11.66 4.35 8.19
N LEU A 39 11.79 4.34 9.52
CA LEU A 39 11.90 5.55 10.33
C LEU A 39 13.35 5.80 10.74
N ILE A 40 13.80 7.04 10.59
CA ILE A 40 15.10 7.49 11.11
C ILE A 40 14.94 8.75 11.97
N THR A 41 15.62 8.81 13.10
CA THR A 41 15.63 10.03 13.90
C THR A 41 16.65 11.01 13.32
N MET A 42 16.16 12.18 12.90
CA MET A 42 16.98 13.26 12.40
C MET A 42 17.68 14.01 13.53
N VAL A 43 18.74 14.78 13.19
CA VAL A 43 19.58 15.50 14.19
C VAL A 43 18.79 16.48 15.06
N ASP A 44 17.70 17.04 14.53
CA ASP A 44 16.80 17.97 15.24
C ASP A 44 15.66 17.28 16.00
N GLY A 45 15.65 15.92 15.98
CA GLY A 45 14.66 15.11 16.67
C GLY A 45 13.40 14.79 15.85
N TYR A 46 13.29 15.31 14.62
CA TYR A 46 12.20 14.93 13.70
C TYR A 46 12.37 13.48 13.23
N GLN A 47 11.24 12.83 12.95
CA GLN A 47 11.25 11.50 12.33
C GLN A 47 11.29 11.64 10.80
N GLY A 48 12.42 11.25 10.22
CA GLY A 48 12.52 11.05 8.77
C GLY A 48 11.84 9.73 8.39
N VAL A 49 11.11 9.74 7.28
CA VAL A 49 10.43 8.57 6.71
C VAL A 49 11.07 8.28 5.35
N LEU A 50 11.56 7.07 5.16
CA LEU A 50 12.23 6.66 3.92
C LEU A 50 11.57 5.41 3.36
N ALA A 51 11.25 5.46 2.07
CA ALA A 51 10.72 4.34 1.31
C ALA A 51 11.49 4.14 0.01
N ALA A 52 11.50 2.90 -0.47
CA ALA A 52 12.14 2.52 -1.73
C ALA A 52 11.32 1.44 -2.43
N GLU A 53 11.09 1.62 -3.72
CA GLU A 53 10.34 0.70 -4.56
C GLU A 53 11.13 0.28 -5.79
N ALA A 54 11.02 -0.99 -6.16
CA ALA A 54 11.52 -1.55 -7.40
C ALA A 54 10.35 -1.92 -8.31
N ILE A 55 10.26 -1.27 -9.46
CA ILE A 55 9.16 -1.50 -10.40
C ILE A 55 9.49 -2.72 -11.27
N ARG A 56 8.48 -3.59 -11.44
CA ARG A 56 8.64 -4.83 -12.20
C ARG A 56 9.17 -4.57 -13.62
N PRO A 57 10.24 -5.26 -14.03
CA PRO A 57 10.89 -5.04 -15.34
C PRO A 57 9.92 -5.19 -16.53
N GLU A 58 8.94 -6.09 -16.42
CA GLU A 58 7.92 -6.31 -17.46
C GLU A 58 7.07 -5.05 -17.71
N LEU A 59 6.71 -4.32 -16.63
CA LEU A 59 5.98 -3.05 -16.74
C LEU A 59 6.89 -1.97 -17.31
N VAL A 60 8.15 -1.90 -16.87
CA VAL A 60 9.12 -0.92 -17.39
C VAL A 60 9.36 -1.13 -18.88
N ALA A 61 9.41 -2.38 -19.34
CA ALA A 61 9.61 -2.71 -20.75
C ALA A 61 8.37 -2.46 -21.60
N SER A 62 7.17 -2.80 -21.11
CA SER A 62 5.93 -2.76 -21.89
C SER A 62 5.27 -1.37 -21.92
N ASP A 63 5.28 -0.65 -20.79
CA ASP A 63 4.74 0.71 -20.70
C ASP A 63 5.62 1.57 -19.76
N PRO A 64 6.74 2.09 -20.26
CA PRO A 64 7.70 2.83 -19.47
C PRO A 64 7.12 4.10 -18.83
N ARG A 65 6.13 4.72 -19.48
CA ARG A 65 5.48 5.91 -18.89
C ARG A 65 4.61 5.53 -17.70
N VAL A 66 3.83 4.46 -17.80
CA VAL A 66 3.04 3.94 -16.66
C VAL A 66 3.96 3.43 -15.57
N ALA A 67 5.09 2.80 -15.89
CA ALA A 67 6.09 2.39 -14.90
C ALA A 67 6.63 3.58 -14.09
N GLY A 68 6.95 4.70 -14.76
CA GLY A 68 7.37 5.93 -14.08
C GLY A 68 6.29 6.50 -13.15
N ILE A 69 5.02 6.50 -13.59
CA ILE A 69 3.88 6.91 -12.75
C ILE A 69 3.75 5.98 -11.54
N ALA A 70 3.78 4.67 -11.78
CA ALA A 70 3.67 3.66 -10.71
C ALA A 70 4.75 3.84 -9.66
N GLY A 71 6.02 4.04 -10.06
CA GLY A 71 7.13 4.23 -9.14
C GLY A 71 6.94 5.42 -8.20
N VAL A 72 6.35 6.52 -8.67
CA VAL A 72 6.01 7.65 -7.79
C VAL A 72 4.84 7.31 -6.88
N VAL A 73 3.77 6.72 -7.41
CA VAL A 73 2.56 6.40 -6.63
C VAL A 73 2.87 5.45 -5.49
N THR A 74 3.57 4.36 -5.78
CA THR A 74 3.86 3.33 -4.78
C THR A 74 4.73 3.88 -3.64
N VAL A 75 5.86 4.48 -3.97
CA VAL A 75 6.78 4.99 -2.94
C VAL A 75 6.18 6.14 -2.12
N LEU A 76 5.26 6.94 -2.69
CA LEU A 76 4.57 7.99 -1.95
C LEU A 76 3.45 7.41 -1.06
N ASN A 77 2.80 6.31 -1.47
CA ASN A 77 1.86 5.61 -0.62
C ASN A 77 2.54 5.04 0.63
N ASP A 78 3.75 4.50 0.52
CA ASP A 78 4.53 4.01 1.67
C ASP A 78 4.83 5.12 2.67
N ILE A 79 5.28 6.29 2.17
CA ILE A 79 5.49 7.47 3.02
C ILE A 79 4.18 7.87 3.72
N ALA A 80 3.08 7.92 2.98
CA ALA A 80 1.77 8.31 3.51
C ALA A 80 1.22 7.28 4.51
N ALA A 81 1.35 5.98 4.23
CA ALA A 81 0.93 4.90 5.13
C ALA A 81 1.63 5.00 6.49
N THR A 82 2.86 5.50 6.51
CA THR A 82 3.60 5.77 7.76
C THR A 82 3.21 7.11 8.42
N GLY A 83 2.16 7.80 7.93
CA GLY A 83 1.74 9.12 8.44
C GLY A 83 2.73 10.23 8.08
N GLY A 84 3.54 10.01 7.04
CA GLY A 84 4.55 10.94 6.58
C GLY A 84 4.03 11.94 5.54
N ARG A 85 4.61 13.14 5.54
CA ARG A 85 4.48 14.12 4.46
C ARG A 85 5.66 13.95 3.53
N PRO A 86 5.47 13.60 2.24
CA PRO A 86 6.55 13.48 1.29
C PRO A 86 7.27 14.82 1.08
N VAL A 87 8.59 14.77 1.00
CA VAL A 87 9.47 15.96 0.83
C VAL A 87 10.18 15.93 -0.52
N ALA A 88 10.69 14.76 -0.92
CA ALA A 88 11.49 14.62 -2.14
C ALA A 88 11.46 13.19 -2.68
N LEU A 89 11.70 13.08 -3.98
CA LEU A 89 11.86 11.84 -4.73
C LEU A 89 13.25 11.75 -5.35
N LEU A 90 13.75 10.52 -5.45
CA LEU A 90 14.90 10.16 -6.28
C LEU A 90 14.53 8.92 -7.12
N ASP A 91 15.27 8.69 -8.21
CA ASP A 91 15.10 7.51 -9.04
C ASP A 91 16.44 6.89 -9.45
N THR A 92 16.41 5.63 -9.81
CA THR A 92 17.45 5.00 -10.61
C THR A 92 16.78 4.31 -11.81
N VAL A 93 17.20 4.68 -13.01
CA VAL A 93 16.65 4.09 -14.24
C VAL A 93 17.78 3.61 -15.15
N VAL A 94 17.63 2.40 -15.65
CA VAL A 94 18.56 1.78 -16.62
C VAL A 94 17.76 1.21 -17.79
N GLY A 95 18.27 1.33 -19.00
CA GLY A 95 17.65 0.73 -20.19
C GLY A 95 17.93 1.49 -21.48
N PRO A 96 17.30 1.05 -22.60
CA PRO A 96 17.36 1.74 -23.87
C PRO A 96 16.80 3.17 -23.79
N ALA A 97 17.35 4.08 -24.60
CA ALA A 97 16.99 5.50 -24.57
C ALA A 97 15.48 5.79 -24.69
N PRO A 98 14.66 5.09 -25.52
CA PRO A 98 13.21 5.31 -25.54
C PRO A 98 12.52 4.93 -24.24
N ILE A 99 12.95 3.84 -23.60
CA ILE A 99 12.40 3.37 -22.32
C ILE A 99 12.72 4.39 -21.21
N VAL A 100 13.98 4.79 -21.11
CA VAL A 100 14.43 5.80 -20.12
C VAL A 100 13.63 7.09 -20.26
N ARG A 101 13.43 7.59 -21.49
CA ARG A 101 12.61 8.79 -21.72
C ARG A 101 11.16 8.60 -21.24
N GLY A 102 10.53 7.48 -21.60
CA GLY A 102 9.17 7.18 -21.17
C GLY A 102 9.02 7.13 -19.65
N VAL A 103 9.97 6.47 -18.96
CA VAL A 103 10.01 6.43 -17.48
C VAL A 103 10.11 7.84 -16.89
N LEU A 104 11.05 8.66 -17.34
CA LEU A 104 11.24 10.02 -16.85
C LEU A 104 10.03 10.91 -17.09
N ASP A 105 9.36 10.77 -18.25
CA ASP A 105 8.08 11.46 -18.53
C ASP A 105 6.98 11.06 -17.55
N GLY A 106 6.90 9.78 -17.20
CA GLY A 106 5.95 9.26 -16.21
C GLY A 106 6.25 9.76 -14.79
N LEU A 107 7.51 9.70 -14.38
CA LEU A 107 7.98 10.22 -13.09
C LEU A 107 7.62 11.70 -12.93
N LYS A 108 7.99 12.51 -13.94
CA LYS A 108 7.69 13.96 -13.94
C LYS A 108 6.19 14.22 -13.83
N PHE A 109 5.38 13.51 -14.62
CA PHE A 109 3.92 13.68 -14.61
C PHE A 109 3.33 13.40 -13.21
N ALA A 110 3.71 12.30 -12.58
CA ALA A 110 3.19 11.94 -11.27
C ALA A 110 3.75 12.87 -10.16
N ALA A 111 5.04 13.18 -10.20
CA ALA A 111 5.67 14.11 -9.26
C ALA A 111 4.97 15.49 -9.25
N ASP A 112 4.59 16.00 -10.43
CA ASP A 112 3.83 17.25 -10.54
C ASP A 112 2.41 17.11 -9.93
N LEU A 113 1.71 16.00 -10.14
CA LEU A 113 0.38 15.77 -9.57
C LEU A 113 0.43 15.71 -8.04
N TYR A 114 1.43 15.04 -7.48
CA TYR A 114 1.61 14.93 -6.04
C TYR A 114 2.34 16.12 -5.42
N ARG A 115 2.82 17.07 -6.25
CA ARG A 115 3.58 18.28 -5.81
C ARG A 115 4.84 17.91 -5.01
N VAL A 116 5.47 16.79 -5.34
CA VAL A 116 6.72 16.33 -4.69
C VAL A 116 7.84 16.36 -5.73
N PRO A 117 8.92 17.14 -5.51
CA PRO A 117 9.98 17.28 -6.50
C PRO A 117 10.84 16.01 -6.63
N VAL A 118 11.21 15.66 -7.84
CA VAL A 118 12.34 14.76 -8.10
C VAL A 118 13.61 15.58 -8.00
N VAL A 119 14.42 15.33 -6.98
CA VAL A 119 15.60 16.17 -6.64
C VAL A 119 16.92 15.57 -7.14
N GLY A 120 16.90 14.34 -7.64
CA GLY A 120 18.08 13.67 -8.16
C GLY A 120 17.78 12.23 -8.53
N GLY A 121 18.83 11.51 -8.85
CA GLY A 121 18.74 10.09 -9.24
C GLY A 121 19.96 9.66 -10.05
N HIS A 122 19.86 8.49 -10.66
CA HIS A 122 20.91 7.97 -11.54
C HIS A 122 20.32 7.36 -12.81
N THR A 123 20.74 7.84 -13.96
CA THR A 123 20.28 7.37 -15.27
C THR A 123 21.41 6.68 -16.02
N THR A 124 21.18 5.43 -16.45
CA THR A 124 22.09 4.69 -17.31
C THR A 124 21.40 4.30 -18.61
N VAL A 125 21.82 4.93 -19.72
CA VAL A 125 21.32 4.58 -21.07
C VAL A 125 22.19 3.50 -21.67
N ARG A 126 21.62 2.31 -21.85
CA ARG A 126 22.27 1.16 -22.46
C ARG A 126 21.23 0.19 -23.05
N ASP A 127 21.66 -0.63 -23.99
CA ASP A 127 20.83 -1.76 -24.43
C ASP A 127 20.76 -2.84 -23.35
N GLY A 128 19.66 -3.60 -23.37
CA GLY A 128 19.38 -4.71 -22.46
C GLY A 128 18.11 -4.53 -21.66
N GLU A 129 17.92 -5.38 -20.66
CA GLU A 129 16.74 -5.37 -19.79
C GLU A 129 16.66 -4.06 -19.00
N PRO A 130 15.49 -3.39 -19.01
CA PRO A 130 15.32 -2.15 -18.29
C PRO A 130 15.01 -2.39 -16.81
N GLY A 131 15.33 -1.39 -15.99
CA GLY A 131 15.00 -1.38 -14.58
C GLY A 131 14.70 0.03 -14.08
N LEU A 132 13.82 0.11 -13.09
CA LEU A 132 13.45 1.34 -12.41
C LEU A 132 13.33 1.07 -10.91
N SER A 133 13.99 1.89 -10.12
CA SER A 133 13.71 2.02 -8.68
C SER A 133 13.44 3.47 -8.34
N THR A 134 12.52 3.69 -7.40
CA THR A 134 12.18 5.01 -6.87
C THR A 134 12.40 5.04 -5.37
N PHE A 135 12.73 6.20 -4.87
CA PHE A 135 13.00 6.44 -3.46
C PHE A 135 12.27 7.71 -3.05
N ALA A 136 11.71 7.71 -1.84
CA ALA A 136 11.10 8.89 -1.27
C ALA A 136 11.65 9.19 0.12
N VAL A 137 11.72 10.48 0.40
CA VAL A 137 11.99 11.00 1.74
C VAL A 137 10.78 11.78 2.19
N GLY A 138 10.33 11.52 3.39
CA GLY A 138 9.24 12.22 4.06
C GLY A 138 9.60 12.58 5.48
N GLN A 139 8.66 13.22 6.16
CA GLN A 139 8.76 13.60 7.57
C GLN A 139 7.43 13.28 8.25
N SER A 140 7.47 12.77 9.51
CA SER A 140 6.28 12.52 10.32
C SER A 140 6.50 12.99 11.75
N ASP A 141 5.54 13.73 12.28
CA ASP A 141 5.51 14.10 13.72
C ASP A 141 4.87 13.00 14.56
N ARG A 142 4.03 12.17 13.97
CA ARG A 142 3.31 11.06 14.61
C ARG A 142 3.23 9.85 13.68
N PRO A 143 4.29 9.03 13.60
CA PRO A 143 4.32 7.90 12.68
C PRO A 143 3.21 6.87 12.95
N LEU A 144 2.54 6.44 11.91
CA LEU A 144 1.55 5.34 11.91
C LEU A 144 2.30 4.02 11.74
N ARG A 145 2.60 3.32 12.84
CA ARG A 145 3.34 2.06 12.78
C ARG A 145 2.43 0.87 13.04
N ALA A 146 2.62 -0.23 12.30
CA ALA A 146 1.90 -1.48 12.57
C ALA A 146 2.07 -1.93 14.01
N ALA A 147 3.25 -1.73 14.61
CA ALA A 147 3.53 -2.04 16.02
C ALA A 147 2.67 -1.27 17.04
N ASN A 148 1.97 -0.21 16.63
CA ASN A 148 1.04 0.52 17.50
C ASN A 148 -0.35 -0.12 17.56
N ALA A 149 -0.68 -1.01 16.64
CA ALA A 149 -1.97 -1.71 16.60
C ALA A 149 -2.15 -2.66 17.79
N ARG A 150 -3.39 -2.79 18.27
CA ARG A 150 -3.73 -3.60 19.46
C ARG A 150 -4.99 -4.44 19.19
N PRO A 151 -5.17 -5.58 19.87
CA PRO A 151 -6.45 -6.28 19.88
C PRO A 151 -7.58 -5.33 20.31
N GLY A 152 -8.70 -5.38 19.62
CA GLY A 152 -9.85 -4.49 19.81
C GLY A 152 -9.85 -3.25 18.92
N ASP A 153 -8.74 -2.92 18.25
CA ASP A 153 -8.70 -1.81 17.30
C ASP A 153 -9.60 -2.09 16.08
N ALA A 154 -10.35 -1.07 15.69
CA ALA A 154 -11.09 -1.11 14.43
C ALA A 154 -10.12 -0.99 13.25
N VAL A 155 -10.30 -1.84 12.24
CA VAL A 155 -9.64 -1.74 10.94
C VAL A 155 -10.56 -1.01 9.98
N CYS A 156 -10.13 0.16 9.50
CA CYS A 156 -10.84 0.96 8.51
C CYS A 156 -10.11 0.89 7.17
N LEU A 157 -10.87 0.77 6.07
CA LEU A 157 -10.35 0.89 4.72
C LEU A 157 -10.72 2.28 4.17
N ALA A 158 -9.70 3.11 3.97
CA ALA A 158 -9.79 4.40 3.31
C ALA A 158 -9.40 4.24 1.84
N VAL A 159 -10.28 4.64 0.90
CA VAL A 159 -10.10 4.32 -0.52
C VAL A 159 -10.76 5.33 -1.44
N SER A 160 -10.17 5.52 -2.63
CA SER A 160 -10.84 6.16 -3.76
C SER A 160 -11.62 5.13 -4.57
N LEU A 161 -12.93 5.35 -4.71
CA LEU A 161 -13.79 4.55 -5.59
C LEU A 161 -13.93 5.16 -7.00
N GLU A 162 -13.30 6.32 -7.23
CA GLU A 162 -13.21 6.96 -8.53
C GLU A 162 -11.91 6.52 -9.22
N GLY A 163 -12.02 5.88 -10.38
CA GLY A 163 -10.86 5.38 -11.13
C GLY A 163 -11.24 4.39 -12.21
N GLU A 164 -10.24 3.74 -12.76
CA GLU A 164 -10.42 2.71 -13.79
C GLU A 164 -9.61 1.46 -13.41
N MET A 165 -10.24 0.28 -13.60
CA MET A 165 -9.54 -0.99 -13.51
C MET A 165 -8.67 -1.18 -14.76
N VAL A 166 -7.40 -1.52 -14.56
CA VAL A 166 -6.41 -1.77 -15.60
C VAL A 166 -5.77 -3.12 -15.35
N GLN A 167 -5.51 -3.85 -16.42
CA GLN A 167 -4.77 -5.11 -16.34
C GLN A 167 -3.32 -4.88 -16.76
N GLY A 168 -2.39 -5.32 -15.93
CA GLY A 168 -0.97 -5.33 -16.23
C GLY A 168 -0.58 -6.42 -17.24
N PRO A 169 0.67 -6.40 -17.73
CA PRO A 169 1.15 -7.34 -18.74
C PRO A 169 1.14 -8.81 -18.28
N ASP A 170 1.19 -9.05 -16.99
CA ASP A 170 1.13 -10.36 -16.33
C ASP A 170 -0.27 -10.75 -15.83
N GLY A 171 -1.28 -9.98 -16.20
CA GLY A 171 -2.66 -10.20 -15.78
C GLY A 171 -3.01 -9.62 -14.41
N ALA A 172 -2.07 -9.04 -13.68
CA ALA A 172 -2.34 -8.38 -12.41
C ALA A 172 -3.32 -7.21 -12.58
N LEU A 173 -4.23 -7.05 -11.61
CA LEU A 173 -5.25 -6.02 -11.64
C LEU A 173 -4.79 -4.79 -10.83
N PHE A 174 -4.96 -3.62 -11.45
CA PHE A 174 -4.69 -2.32 -10.84
C PHE A 174 -5.91 -1.43 -10.97
N PHE A 175 -6.21 -0.66 -9.92
CA PHE A 175 -7.26 0.36 -9.99
C PHE A 175 -6.65 1.75 -9.86
N SER A 176 -6.66 2.52 -10.93
CA SER A 176 -5.97 3.82 -10.98
C SER A 176 -6.95 4.99 -10.81
N HIS A 177 -6.91 5.65 -9.65
CA HIS A 177 -7.63 6.90 -9.42
C HIS A 177 -7.08 8.06 -10.29
N LEU A 178 -5.81 7.97 -10.74
CA LEU A 178 -5.21 8.97 -11.63
C LEU A 178 -5.79 8.97 -13.05
N ARG A 179 -6.57 7.94 -13.40
CA ARG A 179 -7.35 7.88 -14.66
C ARG A 179 -8.73 8.52 -14.56
N SER A 180 -9.07 9.12 -13.42
CA SER A 180 -10.31 9.87 -13.21
C SER A 180 -10.05 11.37 -13.07
N ALA A 181 -11.12 12.15 -12.93
CA ALA A 181 -11.03 13.58 -12.61
C ALA A 181 -10.34 13.84 -11.24
N ARG A 182 -10.40 12.85 -10.34
CA ARG A 182 -9.81 12.91 -9.01
C ARG A 182 -8.29 13.09 -9.00
N ARG A 183 -7.59 12.75 -10.09
CA ARG A 183 -6.14 13.02 -10.22
C ARG A 183 -5.73 14.44 -9.85
N ALA A 184 -6.63 15.44 -10.05
CA ALA A 184 -6.35 16.83 -9.69
C ALA A 184 -6.21 17.06 -8.18
N ARG A 185 -6.65 16.10 -7.36
CA ARG A 185 -6.58 16.13 -5.90
C ARG A 185 -5.55 15.16 -5.31
N ALA A 186 -4.75 14.49 -6.13
CA ALA A 186 -3.85 13.42 -5.69
C ALA A 186 -2.96 13.84 -4.50
N ALA A 187 -2.39 15.03 -4.54
CA ALA A 187 -1.57 15.55 -3.44
C ALA A 187 -2.38 15.82 -2.16
N ASP A 188 -3.58 16.43 -2.30
CA ASP A 188 -4.44 16.76 -1.16
C ASP A 188 -5.00 15.47 -0.52
N ASP A 189 -5.37 14.48 -1.35
CA ASP A 189 -5.86 13.19 -0.89
C ASP A 189 -4.76 12.42 -0.12
N LEU A 190 -3.54 12.40 -0.64
CA LEU A 190 -2.42 11.74 0.01
C LEU A 190 -2.09 12.38 1.37
N ALA A 191 -2.17 13.71 1.47
CA ALA A 191 -1.88 14.45 2.69
C ALA A 191 -2.82 14.09 3.86
N LEU A 192 -4.02 13.54 3.58
CA LEU A 192 -4.97 13.12 4.62
C LEU A 192 -4.39 12.09 5.59
N LEU A 193 -3.44 11.26 5.14
CA LEU A 193 -2.80 10.24 5.99
C LEU A 193 -1.98 10.90 7.11
N ALA A 194 -1.19 11.92 6.76
CA ALA A 194 -0.47 12.72 7.74
C ALA A 194 -1.43 13.52 8.63
N ASP A 195 -2.51 14.10 8.05
CA ASP A 195 -3.50 14.86 8.81
C ASP A 195 -4.18 14.00 9.90
N VAL A 196 -4.59 12.76 9.59
CA VAL A 196 -5.21 11.86 10.59
C VAL A 196 -4.22 11.39 11.63
N ALA A 197 -2.95 11.21 11.25
CA ALA A 197 -1.87 10.88 12.19
C ALA A 197 -1.62 12.03 13.18
N GLU A 198 -1.40 13.24 12.69
CA GLU A 198 -1.16 14.44 13.47
C GLU A 198 -2.33 14.76 14.42
N ALA A 199 -3.57 14.57 13.95
CA ALA A 199 -4.78 14.73 14.75
C ALA A 199 -4.99 13.62 15.79
N GLY A 200 -4.21 12.53 15.74
CA GLY A 200 -4.38 11.35 16.59
C GLY A 200 -5.70 10.62 16.32
N GLU A 201 -6.19 10.66 15.08
CA GLU A 201 -7.38 9.94 14.63
C GLU A 201 -7.06 8.53 14.16
N ALA A 202 -5.82 8.31 13.72
CA ALA A 202 -5.22 7.01 13.46
C ALA A 202 -3.90 6.86 14.23
N TRP A 203 -3.46 5.61 14.47
CA TRP A 203 -2.19 5.28 15.15
C TRP A 203 -1.39 4.17 14.48
N ALA A 204 -2.01 3.41 13.59
CA ALA A 204 -1.35 2.44 12.74
C ALA A 204 -1.99 2.44 11.35
N ALA A 205 -1.20 2.20 10.34
CA ALA A 205 -1.69 2.10 8.97
C ALA A 205 -0.79 1.20 8.12
N ARG A 206 -1.32 0.83 6.95
CA ARG A 206 -0.61 0.18 5.85
C ARG A 206 -1.26 0.55 4.54
N ASP A 207 -0.47 0.71 3.47
CA ASP A 207 -1.01 0.82 2.12
C ASP A 207 -1.59 -0.51 1.62
N VAL A 208 -2.49 -0.45 0.66
CA VAL A 208 -2.94 -1.64 -0.08
C VAL A 208 -2.12 -1.76 -1.34
N SER A 209 -1.24 -2.76 -1.38
CA SER A 209 -0.29 -3.00 -2.46
C SER A 209 -0.60 -4.25 -3.29
N MET A 210 0.39 -4.83 -3.98
CA MET A 210 0.24 -5.96 -4.92
C MET A 210 -0.58 -7.16 -4.41
N PRO A 211 -0.53 -7.57 -3.12
CA PRO A 211 -1.36 -8.68 -2.64
C PRO A 211 -2.85 -8.35 -2.50
N GLY A 212 -3.28 -7.13 -2.88
CA GLY A 212 -4.65 -6.66 -2.70
C GLY A 212 -5.02 -6.38 -1.24
N ILE A 213 -6.30 -6.08 -0.99
CA ILE A 213 -6.79 -5.66 0.34
C ILE A 213 -6.51 -6.71 1.41
N VAL A 214 -6.84 -7.97 1.12
CA VAL A 214 -6.73 -9.06 2.10
C VAL A 214 -5.27 -9.44 2.36
N GLY A 215 -4.44 -9.47 1.31
CA GLY A 215 -3.02 -9.78 1.46
C GLY A 215 -2.23 -8.65 2.13
N SER A 216 -2.58 -7.38 1.88
CA SER A 216 -1.99 -6.25 2.60
C SER A 216 -2.41 -6.23 4.07
N LEU A 217 -3.66 -6.60 4.39
CA LEU A 217 -4.08 -6.79 5.77
C LEU A 217 -3.27 -7.90 6.45
N LEU A 218 -3.03 -9.03 5.77
CA LEU A 218 -2.21 -10.11 6.34
C LEU A 218 -0.77 -9.65 6.67
N GLN A 219 -0.15 -8.87 5.78
CA GLN A 219 1.16 -8.27 6.05
C GLN A 219 1.12 -7.32 7.25
N PHE A 220 0.08 -6.46 7.32
CA PHE A 220 -0.13 -5.58 8.46
C PHE A 220 -0.24 -6.35 9.78
N LEU A 221 -1.02 -7.45 9.81
CA LEU A 221 -1.20 -8.30 10.99
C LEU A 221 0.13 -8.94 11.44
N GLU A 222 0.96 -9.40 10.50
CA GLU A 222 2.28 -9.94 10.82
C GLU A 222 3.20 -8.86 11.42
N SER A 223 3.30 -7.68 10.77
CA SER A 223 4.08 -6.53 11.24
C SER A 223 3.57 -5.96 12.57
N ALA A 224 2.28 -6.15 12.88
CA ALA A 224 1.68 -5.80 14.17
C ALA A 224 1.98 -6.81 15.30
N GLY A 225 2.86 -7.78 15.06
CA GLY A 225 3.27 -8.80 16.04
C GLY A 225 2.48 -10.10 15.94
N GLY A 226 1.80 -10.37 14.85
CA GLY A 226 1.03 -11.58 14.59
C GLY A 226 -0.38 -11.50 15.18
N LEU A 227 -1.06 -10.37 15.01
CA LEU A 227 -2.46 -10.20 15.37
C LEU A 227 -3.37 -10.98 14.42
N GLY A 228 -4.63 -11.19 14.85
CA GLY A 228 -5.71 -11.71 14.04
C GLY A 228 -6.69 -10.62 13.64
N CYS A 229 -7.57 -10.94 12.67
CA CYS A 229 -8.66 -10.07 12.26
C CYS A 229 -9.79 -10.86 11.60
N ALA A 230 -11.03 -10.55 11.93
CA ALA A 230 -12.20 -10.94 11.14
C ALA A 230 -12.57 -9.78 10.20
N LEU A 231 -12.26 -9.95 8.90
CA LEU A 231 -12.58 -8.97 7.85
C LEU A 231 -13.97 -9.24 7.31
N ASP A 232 -14.86 -8.26 7.42
CA ASP A 232 -16.23 -8.29 6.91
C ASP A 232 -16.23 -7.93 5.42
N VAL A 233 -16.45 -8.91 4.54
CA VAL A 233 -16.40 -8.73 3.09
C VAL A 233 -17.56 -7.85 2.57
N GLU A 234 -18.69 -7.79 3.27
CA GLU A 234 -19.84 -6.94 2.91
C GLU A 234 -19.61 -5.47 3.27
N ALA A 235 -18.69 -5.22 4.22
CA ALA A 235 -18.31 -3.88 4.61
C ALA A 235 -17.27 -3.24 3.68
N ILE A 236 -16.60 -4.01 2.81
CA ILE A 236 -15.57 -3.51 1.89
C ILE A 236 -16.19 -2.57 0.85
N PRO A 237 -15.83 -1.27 0.83
CA PRO A 237 -16.29 -0.36 -0.21
C PRO A 237 -15.75 -0.79 -1.57
N THR A 238 -16.65 -1.09 -2.51
CA THR A 238 -16.27 -1.58 -3.85
C THR A 238 -16.70 -0.58 -4.94
N PRO A 239 -15.86 -0.28 -5.93
CA PRO A 239 -16.22 0.62 -7.01
C PRO A 239 -17.39 0.05 -7.84
N PRO A 240 -18.29 0.90 -8.35
CA PRO A 240 -19.41 0.46 -9.17
C PRO A 240 -18.95 -0.34 -10.39
N GLY A 241 -19.58 -1.51 -10.63
CA GLY A 241 -19.32 -2.36 -11.79
C GLY A 241 -18.08 -3.26 -11.68
N ILE A 242 -17.38 -3.25 -10.55
CA ILE A 242 -16.25 -4.15 -10.27
C ILE A 242 -16.74 -5.26 -9.33
N SER A 243 -16.36 -6.50 -9.59
CA SER A 243 -16.67 -7.61 -8.71
C SER A 243 -15.86 -7.53 -7.41
N LEU A 244 -16.40 -8.06 -6.31
CA LEU A 244 -15.65 -8.13 -5.05
C LEU A 244 -14.39 -8.99 -5.20
N GLU A 245 -14.46 -10.07 -5.96
CA GLU A 245 -13.34 -10.98 -6.24
C GLU A 245 -12.16 -10.26 -6.92
N ASP A 246 -12.45 -9.40 -7.88
CA ASP A 246 -11.41 -8.62 -8.57
C ASP A 246 -10.92 -7.49 -7.68
N TRP A 247 -11.83 -6.87 -6.92
CA TRP A 247 -11.50 -5.75 -6.06
C TRP A 247 -10.58 -6.11 -4.91
N ILE A 248 -10.83 -7.22 -4.21
CA ILE A 248 -9.96 -7.65 -3.10
C ILE A 248 -8.56 -8.10 -3.53
N ALA A 249 -8.42 -8.47 -4.82
CA ALA A 249 -7.18 -8.95 -5.41
C ALA A 249 -6.45 -7.88 -6.24
N CYS A 250 -7.03 -6.68 -6.42
CA CYS A 250 -6.37 -5.63 -7.18
C CYS A 250 -5.46 -4.76 -6.30
N PHE A 251 -4.53 -4.06 -6.95
CA PHE A 251 -3.74 -3.00 -6.34
C PHE A 251 -4.38 -1.64 -6.65
N PRO A 252 -5.09 -1.01 -5.69
CA PRO A 252 -5.62 0.33 -5.85
C PRO A 252 -4.53 1.37 -5.64
N SER A 253 -4.40 2.32 -6.55
CA SER A 253 -3.41 3.39 -6.44
C SER A 253 -3.65 4.38 -5.28
N TYR A 254 -4.81 4.29 -4.61
CA TYR A 254 -5.14 4.99 -3.37
C TYR A 254 -6.05 4.12 -2.51
N ALA A 255 -5.47 3.36 -1.62
CA ALA A 255 -6.18 2.61 -0.59
C ALA A 255 -5.25 2.34 0.61
N PHE A 256 -5.79 2.51 1.82
CA PHE A 256 -5.04 2.37 3.07
C PHE A 256 -5.88 1.67 4.12
N LEU A 257 -5.27 0.73 4.82
CA LEU A 257 -5.79 0.12 6.03
C LEU A 257 -5.33 0.96 7.22
N LEU A 258 -6.26 1.36 8.07
CA LEU A 258 -6.02 2.27 9.19
C LEU A 258 -6.58 1.68 10.48
N CYS A 259 -5.79 1.66 11.56
CA CYS A 259 -6.31 1.51 12.91
C CYS A 259 -6.48 2.90 13.54
N GLY A 260 -7.69 3.21 13.99
CA GLY A 260 -8.05 4.53 14.46
C GLY A 260 -9.49 4.62 14.98
N ASP A 261 -9.95 5.85 15.19
CA ASP A 261 -11.36 6.13 15.51
C ASP A 261 -12.22 6.07 14.22
N PRO A 262 -13.09 5.06 14.06
CA PRO A 262 -13.82 4.88 12.80
C PRO A 262 -14.72 6.05 12.44
N ALA A 263 -15.33 6.71 13.44
CA ALA A 263 -16.24 7.81 13.19
C ALA A 263 -15.49 9.06 12.70
N ARG A 264 -14.35 9.37 13.32
CA ARG A 264 -13.50 10.50 12.94
C ARG A 264 -12.86 10.28 11.57
N LEU A 265 -12.30 9.08 11.34
CA LEU A 265 -11.73 8.69 10.05
C LEU A 265 -12.78 8.78 8.95
N SER A 266 -13.95 8.17 9.13
CA SER A 266 -15.04 8.22 8.15
C SER A 266 -15.43 9.66 7.82
N ALA A 267 -15.63 10.51 8.84
CA ALA A 267 -16.03 11.91 8.64
C ALA A 267 -14.97 12.69 7.85
N ARG A 268 -13.67 12.50 8.15
CA ARG A 268 -12.58 13.23 7.48
C ARG A 268 -12.45 12.83 6.01
N PHE A 269 -12.42 11.53 5.70
CA PHE A 269 -12.29 11.06 4.32
C PHE A 269 -13.52 11.39 3.48
N ILE A 270 -14.73 11.27 4.04
CA ILE A 270 -15.97 11.67 3.35
C ILE A 270 -15.98 13.18 3.05
N ALA A 271 -15.53 14.03 3.97
CA ALA A 271 -15.41 15.46 3.75
C ALA A 271 -14.44 15.80 2.59
N ALA A 272 -13.45 14.96 2.34
CA ALA A 272 -12.55 15.07 1.20
C ALA A 272 -13.11 14.44 -0.09
N GLY A 273 -14.28 13.78 -0.04
CA GLY A 273 -14.91 13.06 -1.16
C GLY A 273 -14.30 11.67 -1.41
N LEU A 274 -13.68 11.08 -0.40
CA LEU A 274 -13.19 9.70 -0.39
C LEU A 274 -14.11 8.82 0.44
N THR A 275 -13.89 7.52 0.40
CA THR A 275 -14.61 6.56 1.25
C THR A 275 -13.69 6.03 2.33
N CYS A 276 -14.18 5.99 3.57
CA CYS A 276 -13.53 5.29 4.67
C CYS A 276 -14.58 4.56 5.49
N ARG A 277 -14.44 3.23 5.62
CA ARG A 277 -15.36 2.38 6.37
C ARG A 277 -14.59 1.42 7.25
N GLN A 278 -15.15 1.15 8.44
CA GLN A 278 -14.69 0.02 9.24
C GLN A 278 -15.02 -1.27 8.52
N VAL A 279 -14.01 -2.12 8.32
CA VAL A 279 -14.12 -3.40 7.61
C VAL A 279 -13.76 -4.59 8.50
N GLY A 280 -13.25 -4.36 9.71
CA GLY A 280 -12.88 -5.42 10.64
C GLY A 280 -12.54 -4.89 12.03
N VAL A 281 -12.15 -5.84 12.90
CA VAL A 281 -11.63 -5.56 14.24
C VAL A 281 -10.47 -6.51 14.48
N LEU A 282 -9.37 -5.99 15.03
CA LEU A 282 -8.20 -6.77 15.41
C LEU A 282 -8.47 -7.61 16.64
N ASP A 283 -7.87 -8.79 16.69
CA ASP A 283 -7.90 -9.68 17.84
C ASP A 283 -6.53 -10.34 18.09
N ASP A 284 -6.42 -11.14 19.14
CA ASP A 284 -5.19 -11.83 19.58
C ASP A 284 -5.07 -13.27 19.04
N SER A 285 -5.95 -13.67 18.11
CA SER A 285 -5.97 -15.06 17.60
C SER A 285 -4.79 -15.39 16.69
N GLY A 286 -4.15 -14.39 16.08
CA GLY A 286 -3.14 -14.60 15.03
C GLY A 286 -3.71 -15.12 13.71
N VAL A 287 -5.04 -15.14 13.54
CA VAL A 287 -5.71 -15.70 12.36
C VAL A 287 -6.45 -14.62 11.60
N LEU A 288 -6.12 -14.47 10.32
CA LEU A 288 -6.93 -13.68 9.39
C LEU A 288 -8.11 -14.53 8.89
N ARG A 289 -9.32 -14.00 9.02
CA ARG A 289 -10.57 -14.64 8.60
C ARG A 289 -11.35 -13.68 7.69
N LEU A 290 -12.02 -14.23 6.68
CA LEU A 290 -13.09 -13.52 5.97
C LEU A 290 -14.43 -13.95 6.57
N ARG A 291 -15.32 -12.99 6.77
CA ARG A 291 -16.69 -13.26 7.21
C ARG A 291 -17.72 -12.51 6.36
N ASP A 292 -18.91 -13.05 6.29
CA ASP A 292 -20.12 -12.37 5.83
C ASP A 292 -21.23 -12.48 6.91
N ALA A 293 -22.49 -12.22 6.56
CA ALA A 293 -23.61 -12.31 7.50
C ALA A 293 -23.86 -13.74 8.02
N THR A 294 -23.36 -14.79 7.36
CA THR A 294 -23.72 -16.21 7.60
C THR A 294 -22.55 -17.07 8.04
N ASP A 295 -21.37 -16.81 7.52
CA ASP A 295 -20.20 -17.68 7.64
C ASP A 295 -18.90 -16.90 7.94
N GLU A 296 -17.91 -17.65 8.47
CA GLU A 296 -16.55 -17.15 8.68
C GLU A 296 -15.55 -18.23 8.26
N VAL A 297 -14.55 -17.88 7.44
CA VAL A 297 -13.55 -18.79 6.89
C VAL A 297 -12.15 -18.25 7.12
N ALA A 298 -11.25 -19.09 7.67
CA ALA A 298 -9.86 -18.73 7.89
C ALA A 298 -9.10 -18.57 6.55
N VAL A 299 -8.41 -17.43 6.38
CA VAL A 299 -7.51 -17.18 5.25
C VAL A 299 -6.10 -17.68 5.57
N TRP A 300 -5.57 -17.28 6.74
CA TRP A 300 -4.19 -17.55 7.11
C TRP A 300 -4.04 -17.58 8.62
N ASP A 301 -3.16 -18.48 9.10
CA ASP A 301 -2.82 -18.62 10.51
C ASP A 301 -1.34 -18.28 10.73
N LEU A 302 -1.08 -17.07 11.20
CA LEU A 302 0.27 -16.55 11.49
C LEU A 302 0.91 -17.23 12.71
N THR A 303 0.14 -17.96 13.52
CA THR A 303 0.69 -18.71 14.67
C THR A 303 1.44 -19.95 14.22
N THR A 304 1.07 -20.50 13.07
CA THR A 304 1.64 -21.71 12.49
C THR A 304 2.52 -21.45 11.27
N THR A 305 2.18 -20.43 10.49
CA THR A 305 2.84 -20.15 9.21
C THR A 305 3.08 -18.64 9.07
N PRO A 306 4.30 -18.16 9.35
CA PRO A 306 4.67 -16.78 9.03
C PRO A 306 4.51 -16.51 7.54
N LEU A 307 4.24 -15.24 7.17
CA LEU A 307 4.16 -14.84 5.76
C LEU A 307 5.55 -14.46 5.22
N ALA A 308 6.20 -13.49 5.86
CA ALA A 308 7.52 -12.96 5.48
C ALA A 308 8.51 -13.00 6.65
N ALA A 309 8.07 -13.44 7.83
CA ALA A 309 8.84 -13.43 9.09
C ALA A 309 9.39 -12.05 9.50
N LEU A 310 8.84 -10.98 8.94
CA LEU A 310 9.16 -9.60 9.29
C LEU A 310 8.33 -9.20 10.52
N ARG A 311 8.99 -9.15 11.67
CA ARG A 311 8.35 -8.78 12.94
C ARG A 311 9.15 -7.69 13.62
N PRO A 312 8.51 -6.70 14.26
CA PRO A 312 9.21 -5.68 15.02
C PRO A 312 10.02 -6.34 16.13
N GLU A 313 11.25 -5.88 16.33
CA GLU A 313 12.00 -6.19 17.53
C GLU A 313 11.22 -5.63 18.74
N ARG A 314 10.95 -6.49 19.71
CA ARG A 314 10.19 -6.13 20.94
C ARG A 314 11.06 -5.38 21.93
#